data_35184453ce5bb549f6149966a1856967
#
_entry.id   35184453ce5bb549f6149966a1856967
#
_cell.length_a   1.000
_cell.length_b   1.000
_cell.length_c   1.000
_cell.angle_alpha   90.00
_cell.angle_beta   90.00
_cell.angle_gamma   90.00
#
_symmetry.space_group_name_H-M   'P 1'
#
loop_
_entity.id
_entity.type
_entity.pdbx_description
1 polymer ?
#
loop_
_entity_poly.entity_id
_entity_poly.type
_entity_poly.pdbx_seq_one_letter_code
_entity_poly.pdbx_strand_id
1 'polypeptide(L)'
;DFFPENRLFGGGPGLLDIHGLKKASYYTFVQLNQLSNSILSKGEHYILTKNGSHYQLLLFHTAFPLDYDEHLPSILSYEQRYDCYGNIPTLSMCIILNLPSGHYLMRQTEVSRTSGSAYDLWLKMGAPQYDSVEILDHIQQKSSPDTIYREATVTDHLIIDVTLPVHSVILIEIAEEPNIMNNT
;
A
#
# COMPACT_ATOMS: atom_id res chain seq x y z
N ASP A 1 -7.56 -18.44 23.88
CA ASP A 1 -6.19 -17.89 23.77
C ASP A 1 -5.93 -17.42 22.33
N PHE A 2 -6.19 -16.13 22.09
CA PHE A 2 -6.09 -15.50 20.78
C PHE A 2 -4.65 -15.14 20.33
N PHE A 3 -3.65 -15.53 21.07
CA PHE A 3 -2.24 -15.25 20.79
C PHE A 3 -1.42 -16.54 20.80
N PRO A 4 -1.48 -17.32 19.73
CA PRO A 4 -0.56 -18.42 19.61
C PRO A 4 0.82 -17.87 19.31
N GLU A 5 1.71 -18.12 20.23
CA GLU A 5 3.14 -18.13 20.03
C GLU A 5 3.86 -16.76 19.90
N ASN A 6 4.85 -16.60 20.75
CA ASN A 6 5.96 -15.62 20.70
C ASN A 6 6.79 -15.78 19.41
N ARG A 7 6.17 -15.69 18.22
CA ARG A 7 6.83 -15.86 16.91
C ARG A 7 6.63 -14.65 16.05
N LEU A 8 7.62 -14.35 15.24
CA LEU A 8 7.51 -13.38 14.16
C LEU A 8 6.26 -13.67 13.31
N PHE A 9 5.48 -12.64 13.08
CA PHE A 9 4.26 -12.71 12.27
C PHE A 9 3.26 -13.80 12.68
N GLY A 10 3.13 -14.08 13.98
CA GLY A 10 2.22 -15.10 14.54
C GLY A 10 0.72 -14.88 14.27
N GLY A 11 0.32 -13.85 13.48
CA GLY A 11 -1.06 -13.61 13.08
C GLY A 11 -1.87 -12.77 14.05
N GLY A 12 -1.26 -12.23 15.11
CA GLY A 12 -1.93 -11.34 16.06
C GLY A 12 -2.49 -10.07 15.40
N PRO A 13 -3.59 -9.50 15.97
CA PRO A 13 -4.14 -8.23 15.52
C PRO A 13 -3.15 -7.09 15.76
N GLY A 14 -3.32 -5.97 15.07
CA GLY A 14 -2.53 -4.76 15.25
C GLY A 14 -1.63 -4.44 14.06
N LEU A 15 -1.02 -3.25 14.14
CA LEU A 15 -0.22 -2.67 13.05
C LEU A 15 1.26 -3.06 13.15
N LEU A 16 1.69 -3.48 14.32
CA LEU A 16 3.05 -3.94 14.59
C LEU A 16 3.02 -5.42 14.97
N ASP A 17 4.12 -6.11 14.75
CA ASP A 17 4.33 -7.43 15.32
C ASP A 17 4.88 -7.34 16.77
N ILE A 18 5.19 -8.48 17.37
CA ILE A 18 5.69 -8.53 18.77
C ILE A 18 7.06 -7.87 18.96
N HIS A 19 7.85 -7.71 17.89
CA HIS A 19 9.18 -7.07 17.89
C HIS A 19 9.13 -5.62 17.42
N GLY A 20 7.92 -5.05 17.20
CA GLY A 20 7.75 -3.68 16.72
C GLY A 20 7.94 -3.50 15.23
N LEU A 21 8.04 -4.58 14.44
CA LEU A 21 8.11 -4.50 12.99
C LEU A 21 6.77 -4.03 12.42
N LYS A 22 6.83 -3.06 11.52
CA LYS A 22 5.66 -2.47 10.86
C LYS A 22 5.07 -3.46 9.86
N LYS A 23 3.80 -3.83 10.06
CA LYS A 23 3.05 -4.64 9.09
C LYS A 23 2.60 -3.81 7.90
N ALA A 24 2.21 -4.42 6.79
CA ALA A 24 1.65 -3.73 5.61
C ALA A 24 0.46 -2.84 6.00
N SER A 25 -0.40 -3.28 6.92
CA SER A 25 -1.51 -2.50 7.46
C SER A 25 -1.07 -1.18 8.11
N TYR A 26 0.10 -1.12 8.77
CA TYR A 26 0.65 0.13 9.32
C TYR A 26 0.81 1.18 8.22
N TYR A 27 1.42 0.82 7.12
CA TYR A 27 1.67 1.74 6.00
C TYR A 27 0.38 2.12 5.28
N THR A 28 -0.58 1.20 5.17
CA THR A 28 -1.92 1.51 4.65
C THR A 28 -2.63 2.56 5.50
N PHE A 29 -2.54 2.46 6.84
CA PHE A 29 -3.09 3.50 7.72
C PHE A 29 -2.35 4.83 7.58
N VAL A 30 -1.03 4.82 7.38
CA VAL A 30 -0.27 6.05 7.06
C VAL A 30 -0.79 6.69 5.78
N GLN A 31 -1.02 5.91 4.71
CA GLN A 31 -1.58 6.42 3.45
C GLN A 31 -3.00 6.97 3.64
N LEU A 32 -3.86 6.28 4.37
CA LEU A 32 -5.21 6.75 4.68
C LEU A 32 -5.20 8.10 5.44
N ASN A 33 -4.25 8.28 6.36
CA ASN A 33 -4.08 9.52 7.12
C ASN A 33 -3.57 10.69 6.28
N GLN A 34 -3.06 10.45 5.08
CA GLN A 34 -2.63 11.49 4.13
C GLN A 34 -3.79 12.02 3.27
N LEU A 35 -4.94 11.35 3.28
CA LEU A 35 -6.11 11.81 2.55
C LEU A 35 -6.69 13.07 3.19
N SER A 36 -7.15 13.99 2.35
CA SER A 36 -7.87 15.18 2.79
C SER A 36 -9.32 14.84 3.18
N ASN A 37 -9.91 15.67 4.02
CA ASN A 37 -11.33 15.57 4.37
C ASN A 37 -12.27 15.94 3.21
N SER A 38 -11.78 16.57 2.14
CA SER A 38 -12.57 16.93 0.96
C SER A 38 -12.53 15.81 -0.07
N ILE A 39 -13.51 14.92 -0.01
CA ILE A 39 -13.67 13.83 -0.98
C ILE A 39 -14.29 14.40 -2.26
N LEU A 40 -13.57 14.27 -3.39
CA LEU A 40 -14.08 14.65 -4.71
C LEU A 40 -14.86 13.50 -5.36
N SER A 41 -14.35 12.27 -5.22
CA SER A 41 -14.95 11.08 -5.80
C SER A 41 -14.50 9.83 -5.05
N LYS A 42 -15.31 8.79 -5.09
CA LYS A 42 -14.97 7.46 -4.56
C LYS A 42 -15.69 6.37 -5.35
N GLY A 43 -15.09 5.20 -5.41
CA GLY A 43 -15.64 4.00 -6.04
C GLY A 43 -15.19 2.74 -5.33
N GLU A 44 -15.43 1.61 -5.95
CA GLU A 44 -15.11 0.30 -5.39
C GLU A 44 -13.62 0.11 -5.10
N HIS A 45 -12.75 0.71 -5.92
CA HIS A 45 -11.30 0.53 -5.84
C HIS A 45 -10.53 1.83 -5.69
N TYR A 46 -11.20 2.96 -5.44
CA TYR A 46 -10.51 4.24 -5.31
C TYR A 46 -11.22 5.24 -4.38
N ILE A 47 -10.42 6.17 -3.85
CA ILE A 47 -10.85 7.38 -3.18
C ILE A 47 -9.99 8.53 -3.71
N LEU A 48 -10.63 9.59 -4.21
CA LEU A 48 -9.98 10.82 -4.64
C LEU A 48 -10.35 11.96 -3.68
N THR A 49 -9.34 12.58 -3.10
CA THR A 49 -9.50 13.75 -2.22
C THR A 49 -8.70 14.94 -2.73
N LYS A 50 -9.00 16.14 -2.19
CA LYS A 50 -8.33 17.38 -2.56
C LYS A 50 -8.10 18.28 -1.36
N ASN A 51 -6.94 18.95 -1.34
CA ASN A 51 -6.62 20.00 -0.40
C ASN A 51 -5.89 21.15 -1.13
N GLY A 52 -6.58 22.26 -1.40
CA GLY A 52 -6.03 23.32 -2.25
C GLY A 52 -5.75 22.83 -3.67
N SER A 53 -4.49 22.95 -4.13
CA SER A 53 -4.00 22.42 -5.42
C SER A 53 -3.43 21.00 -5.32
N HIS A 54 -3.50 20.36 -4.14
CA HIS A 54 -3.02 19.00 -3.92
C HIS A 54 -4.16 17.99 -4.04
N TYR A 55 -3.96 16.96 -4.86
CA TYR A 55 -4.89 15.84 -5.00
C TYR A 55 -4.26 14.58 -4.41
N GLN A 56 -5.08 13.75 -3.75
CA GLN A 56 -4.67 12.46 -3.23
C GLN A 56 -5.61 11.40 -3.81
N LEU A 57 -5.06 10.52 -4.62
CA LEU A 57 -5.75 9.38 -5.20
C LEU A 57 -5.26 8.11 -4.52
N LEU A 58 -6.10 7.52 -3.68
CA LEU A 58 -5.87 6.22 -3.07
C LEU A 58 -6.55 5.16 -3.92
N LEU A 59 -5.78 4.18 -4.37
CA LEU A 59 -6.23 3.04 -5.14
C LEU A 59 -6.02 1.78 -4.31
N PHE A 60 -6.96 0.84 -4.35
CA PHE A 60 -6.85 -0.38 -3.58
C PHE A 60 -7.53 -1.56 -4.25
N HIS A 61 -6.94 -2.73 -4.08
CA HIS A 61 -7.49 -4.00 -4.51
C HIS A 61 -7.38 -5.00 -3.36
N THR A 62 -8.52 -5.28 -2.74
CA THR A 62 -8.61 -6.18 -1.58
C THR A 62 -9.49 -7.38 -1.91
N ALA A 63 -9.22 -8.49 -1.23
CA ALA A 63 -10.03 -9.68 -1.30
C ALA A 63 -10.43 -10.13 0.10
N PHE A 64 -11.55 -10.81 0.18
CA PHE A 64 -11.97 -11.52 1.38
C PHE A 64 -11.69 -13.02 1.22
N PRO A 65 -11.41 -13.75 2.31
CA PRO A 65 -11.28 -15.20 2.24
C PRO A 65 -12.52 -15.85 1.63
N LEU A 66 -12.32 -16.87 0.80
CA LEU A 66 -13.40 -17.59 0.10
C LEU A 66 -14.35 -18.29 1.07
N ASP A 67 -13.80 -18.87 2.14
CA ASP A 67 -14.55 -19.46 3.25
C ASP A 67 -14.03 -18.85 4.54
N TYR A 68 -14.85 -17.99 5.16
CA TYR A 68 -14.54 -17.45 6.47
C TYR A 68 -14.86 -18.49 7.54
N ASP A 69 -13.95 -19.45 7.70
CA ASP A 69 -13.93 -20.31 8.88
C ASP A 69 -13.00 -19.65 9.92
N GLU A 70 -13.52 -19.40 11.11
CA GLU A 70 -12.76 -18.80 12.23
C GLU A 70 -11.49 -19.60 12.58
N HIS A 71 -11.40 -20.84 12.15
CA HIS A 71 -10.27 -21.73 12.41
C HIS A 71 -9.22 -21.78 11.28
N LEU A 72 -9.51 -21.20 10.11
CA LEU A 72 -8.62 -21.26 8.95
C LEU A 72 -7.19 -20.71 9.24
N PRO A 73 -7.02 -19.58 9.93
CA PRO A 73 -5.68 -19.03 10.18
C PRO A 73 -4.77 -19.91 11.06
N SER A 74 -5.36 -20.81 11.87
CA SER A 74 -4.59 -21.67 12.78
C SER A 74 -4.09 -22.95 12.11
N ILE A 75 -4.60 -23.30 10.94
CA ILE A 75 -4.32 -24.55 10.22
C ILE A 75 -3.31 -24.33 9.09
N LEU A 76 -3.26 -23.11 8.53
CA LEU A 76 -2.39 -22.79 7.40
C LEU A 76 -0.95 -22.52 7.84
N SER A 77 0.00 -23.10 7.10
CA SER A 77 1.41 -22.72 7.24
C SER A 77 1.60 -21.24 6.86
N TYR A 78 2.77 -20.69 7.22
CA TYR A 78 3.06 -19.29 6.86
C TYR A 78 2.98 -19.05 5.34
N GLU A 79 3.48 -19.98 4.53
CA GLU A 79 3.50 -19.87 3.08
C GLU A 79 2.08 -19.92 2.48
N GLN A 80 1.16 -20.62 3.14
CA GLN A 80 -0.20 -20.86 2.67
C GLN A 80 -1.22 -19.78 3.09
N ARG A 81 -0.82 -18.79 3.89
CA ARG A 81 -1.78 -17.79 4.42
C ARG A 81 -2.54 -17.00 3.35
N TYR A 82 -1.99 -16.92 2.14
CA TYR A 82 -2.68 -16.26 1.03
C TYR A 82 -3.58 -17.20 0.23
N ASP A 83 -3.47 -18.51 0.42
CA ASP A 83 -4.25 -19.51 -0.35
C ASP A 83 -5.75 -19.41 -0.07
N CYS A 84 -6.12 -18.93 1.14
CA CYS A 84 -7.52 -18.73 1.51
C CYS A 84 -8.24 -17.67 0.67
N TYR A 85 -7.54 -16.82 -0.07
CA TYR A 85 -8.14 -15.80 -0.93
C TYR A 85 -8.40 -16.29 -2.36
N GLY A 86 -7.91 -17.46 -2.73
CA GLY A 86 -8.02 -18.02 -4.08
C GLY A 86 -7.17 -17.28 -5.11
N ASN A 87 -7.41 -17.59 -6.37
CA ASN A 87 -6.71 -16.95 -7.50
C ASN A 87 -7.48 -15.73 -7.99
N ILE A 88 -7.18 -14.57 -7.43
CA ILE A 88 -7.80 -13.31 -7.81
C ILE A 88 -6.93 -12.60 -8.85
N PRO A 89 -7.48 -12.24 -10.01
CA PRO A 89 -6.72 -11.59 -11.07
C PRO A 89 -6.29 -10.19 -10.64
N THR A 90 -5.18 -9.75 -11.18
CA THR A 90 -4.71 -8.36 -11.06
C THR A 90 -5.71 -7.40 -11.71
N LEU A 91 -6.01 -6.30 -11.05
CA LEU A 91 -6.90 -5.25 -11.54
C LEU A 91 -6.08 -4.22 -12.33
N SER A 92 -6.46 -3.94 -13.58
CA SER A 92 -5.91 -2.85 -14.38
C SER A 92 -6.93 -1.72 -14.48
N MET A 93 -6.49 -0.49 -14.19
CA MET A 93 -7.33 0.70 -14.19
C MET A 93 -6.67 1.80 -15.02
N CYS A 94 -7.49 2.47 -15.84
CA CYS A 94 -7.14 3.73 -16.50
C CYS A 94 -7.95 4.85 -15.86
N ILE A 95 -7.28 5.80 -15.21
CA ILE A 95 -7.90 6.89 -14.47
C ILE A 95 -7.66 8.18 -15.23
N ILE A 96 -8.74 8.91 -15.49
CA ILE A 96 -8.70 10.20 -16.16
C ILE A 96 -9.09 11.28 -15.14
N LEU A 97 -8.15 12.17 -14.83
CA LEU A 97 -8.37 13.28 -13.91
C LEU A 97 -8.42 14.59 -14.69
N ASN A 98 -9.52 15.32 -14.56
CA ASN A 98 -9.65 16.67 -15.09
C ASN A 98 -8.97 17.66 -14.13
N LEU A 99 -7.72 17.98 -14.41
CA LEU A 99 -6.92 18.92 -13.66
C LEU A 99 -6.76 20.23 -14.47
N PRO A 100 -6.56 21.38 -13.82
CA PRO A 100 -6.13 22.59 -14.50
C PRO A 100 -4.88 22.37 -15.36
N SER A 101 -4.74 23.11 -16.46
CA SER A 101 -3.49 23.07 -17.25
C SER A 101 -2.32 23.56 -16.42
N GLY A 102 -1.22 22.80 -16.37
CA GLY A 102 -0.08 23.10 -15.54
C GLY A 102 0.95 21.99 -15.48
N HIS A 103 1.98 22.19 -14.68
CA HIS A 103 3.01 21.20 -14.38
C HIS A 103 2.73 20.59 -13.00
N TYR A 104 2.83 19.29 -12.90
CA TYR A 104 2.53 18.55 -11.68
C TYR A 104 3.63 17.57 -11.33
N LEU A 105 3.96 17.52 -10.03
CA LEU A 105 4.76 16.44 -9.45
C LEU A 105 3.81 15.38 -8.87
N MET A 106 4.00 14.14 -9.27
CA MET A 106 3.29 12.99 -8.72
C MET A 106 4.23 12.17 -7.84
N ARG A 107 3.79 11.88 -6.61
CA ARG A 107 4.45 10.95 -5.69
C ARG A 107 3.56 9.72 -5.54
N GLN A 108 4.02 8.57 -6.01
CA GLN A 108 3.32 7.30 -5.87
C GLN A 108 4.01 6.45 -4.81
N THR A 109 3.25 6.02 -3.80
CA THR A 109 3.70 5.10 -2.74
C THR A 109 2.86 3.85 -2.77
N GLU A 110 3.51 2.68 -2.87
CA GLU A 110 2.83 1.39 -2.97
C GLU A 110 3.02 0.55 -1.73
N VAL A 111 1.94 -0.05 -1.26
CA VAL A 111 1.92 -1.14 -0.27
C VAL A 111 1.34 -2.37 -0.94
N SER A 112 2.14 -3.42 -1.04
CA SER A 112 1.75 -4.70 -1.67
C SER A 112 2.59 -5.84 -1.08
N ARG A 113 2.41 -7.04 -1.58
CA ARG A 113 3.26 -8.18 -1.20
C ARG A 113 4.73 -8.02 -1.57
N THR A 114 5.03 -7.13 -2.51
CA THR A 114 6.41 -6.85 -2.97
C THR A 114 6.99 -5.55 -2.45
N SER A 115 6.15 -4.69 -1.85
CA SER A 115 6.52 -3.37 -1.33
C SER A 115 5.78 -3.09 -0.02
N GLY A 116 6.48 -2.68 1.03
CA GLY A 116 5.86 -2.34 2.31
C GLY A 116 5.36 -3.53 3.13
N SER A 117 5.79 -4.76 2.82
CA SER A 117 5.41 -5.98 3.54
C SER A 117 6.60 -6.64 4.23
N ALA A 118 6.70 -6.43 5.53
CA ALA A 118 7.69 -7.10 6.37
C ALA A 118 7.49 -8.62 6.38
N TYR A 119 6.25 -9.07 6.33
CA TYR A 119 5.90 -10.49 6.29
C TYR A 119 6.39 -11.18 5.00
N ASP A 120 6.13 -10.61 3.83
CA ASP A 120 6.57 -11.19 2.56
C ASP A 120 8.09 -11.13 2.41
N LEU A 121 8.74 -10.10 2.96
CA LEU A 121 10.21 -10.04 3.02
C LEU A 121 10.77 -11.17 3.89
N TRP A 122 10.19 -11.38 5.08
CA TRP A 122 10.57 -12.48 5.97
C TRP A 122 10.38 -13.86 5.31
N LEU A 123 9.28 -14.07 4.57
CA LEU A 123 9.06 -15.29 3.78
C LEU A 123 10.15 -15.47 2.72
N LYS A 124 10.53 -14.39 1.99
CA LYS A 124 11.63 -14.40 1.01
C LYS A 124 12.97 -14.81 1.60
N MET A 125 13.19 -14.50 2.89
CA MET A 125 14.41 -14.89 3.62
C MET A 125 14.39 -16.35 4.08
N GLY A 126 13.34 -17.11 3.76
CA GLY A 126 13.15 -18.51 4.18
C GLY A 126 12.48 -18.66 5.53
N ALA A 127 11.72 -17.67 5.97
CA ALA A 127 10.96 -17.65 7.22
C ALA A 127 11.80 -18.03 8.45
N PRO A 128 12.94 -17.37 8.71
CA PRO A 128 13.82 -17.71 9.82
C PRO A 128 13.08 -17.68 11.15
N GLN A 129 13.27 -18.72 11.96
CA GLN A 129 12.59 -18.90 13.24
C GLN A 129 13.33 -18.20 14.41
N TYR A 130 14.53 -17.70 14.16
CA TYR A 130 15.34 -17.01 15.18
C TYR A 130 15.26 -15.50 14.94
N ASP A 131 14.90 -14.78 15.99
CA ASP A 131 14.71 -13.32 16.02
C ASP A 131 16.05 -12.64 16.36
N SER A 132 17.10 -12.90 15.60
CA SER A 132 18.33 -12.17 15.83
C SER A 132 18.16 -10.68 15.51
N VAL A 133 18.88 -9.82 16.21
CA VAL A 133 18.83 -8.36 16.02
C VAL A 133 19.12 -8.02 14.55
N GLU A 134 20.05 -8.72 13.93
CA GLU A 134 20.42 -8.50 12.53
C GLU A 134 19.27 -8.81 11.55
N ILE A 135 18.48 -9.85 11.82
CA ILE A 135 17.30 -10.21 11.01
C ILE A 135 16.21 -9.15 11.18
N LEU A 136 15.94 -8.75 12.41
CA LEU A 136 14.92 -7.74 12.72
C LEU A 136 15.28 -6.39 12.07
N ASP A 137 16.52 -5.94 12.23
CA ASP A 137 17.04 -4.71 11.64
C ASP A 137 16.95 -4.76 10.11
N HIS A 138 17.32 -5.88 9.49
CA HIS A 138 17.22 -6.05 8.04
C HIS A 138 15.78 -5.92 7.56
N ILE A 139 14.85 -6.61 8.22
CA ILE A 139 13.41 -6.54 7.88
C ILE A 139 12.92 -5.10 8.05
N GLN A 140 13.22 -4.45 9.18
CA GLN A 140 12.78 -3.08 9.45
C GLN A 140 13.27 -2.09 8.40
N GLN A 141 14.52 -2.20 7.95
CA GLN A 141 15.10 -1.30 6.96
C GLN A 141 14.58 -1.54 5.54
N LYS A 142 14.28 -2.79 5.18
CA LYS A 142 13.97 -3.19 3.81
C LYS A 142 12.48 -3.39 3.52
N SER A 143 11.62 -3.36 4.53
CA SER A 143 10.18 -3.55 4.38
C SER A 143 9.38 -2.24 4.27
N SER A 144 10.04 -1.10 4.09
CA SER A 144 9.33 0.16 3.83
C SER A 144 8.72 0.18 2.43
N PRO A 145 7.58 0.85 2.24
CA PRO A 145 6.97 1.01 0.93
C PRO A 145 7.89 1.74 -0.06
N ASP A 146 7.90 1.26 -1.29
CA ASP A 146 8.57 1.93 -2.40
C ASP A 146 7.83 3.22 -2.76
N THR A 147 8.60 4.27 -3.08
CA THR A 147 8.08 5.56 -3.51
C THR A 147 8.70 5.96 -4.84
N ILE A 148 7.87 6.34 -5.80
CA ILE A 148 8.28 6.77 -7.14
C ILE A 148 7.78 8.19 -7.35
N TYR A 149 8.64 9.03 -7.97
CA TYR A 149 8.29 10.39 -8.38
C TYR A 149 8.21 10.47 -9.90
N ARG A 150 7.21 11.19 -10.40
CA ARG A 150 7.02 11.45 -11.83
C ARG A 150 6.52 12.87 -12.03
N GLU A 151 6.98 13.53 -13.08
CA GLU A 151 6.45 14.81 -13.52
C GLU A 151 5.41 14.59 -14.62
N ALA A 152 4.41 15.45 -14.66
CA ALA A 152 3.39 15.45 -15.69
C ALA A 152 3.06 16.89 -16.12
N THR A 153 2.90 17.09 -17.43
CA THR A 153 2.35 18.33 -17.97
C THR A 153 0.91 18.07 -18.40
N VAL A 154 -0.02 18.78 -17.82
CA VAL A 154 -1.46 18.66 -18.09
C VAL A 154 -1.89 19.84 -18.98
N THR A 155 -2.53 19.54 -20.10
CA THR A 155 -3.16 20.52 -20.99
C THR A 155 -4.67 20.45 -20.94
N ASP A 156 -5.23 19.26 -20.75
CA ASP A 156 -6.67 18.98 -20.72
C ASP A 156 -7.01 18.03 -19.55
N HIS A 157 -6.38 16.86 -19.52
CA HIS A 157 -6.58 15.86 -18.47
C HIS A 157 -5.29 15.08 -18.21
N LEU A 158 -5.18 14.50 -17.02
CA LEU A 158 -4.12 13.59 -16.63
C LEU A 158 -4.62 12.16 -16.75
N ILE A 159 -3.91 11.33 -17.51
CA ILE A 159 -4.19 9.89 -17.62
C ILE A 159 -3.20 9.14 -16.74
N ILE A 160 -3.71 8.25 -15.89
CA ILE A 160 -2.92 7.40 -15.01
C ILE A 160 -3.34 5.94 -15.25
N ASP A 161 -2.45 5.17 -15.87
CA ASP A 161 -2.61 3.73 -15.99
C ASP A 161 -1.93 3.05 -14.82
N VAL A 162 -2.67 2.21 -14.11
CA VAL A 162 -2.18 1.51 -12.93
C VAL A 162 -2.63 0.07 -12.92
N THR A 163 -1.77 -0.78 -12.38
CA THR A 163 -2.00 -2.21 -12.19
C THR A 163 -1.94 -2.53 -10.71
N LEU A 164 -3.00 -3.10 -10.17
CA LEU A 164 -3.18 -3.40 -8.75
C LEU A 164 -3.23 -4.91 -8.55
N PRO A 165 -2.16 -5.55 -8.10
CA PRO A 165 -2.24 -6.90 -7.59
C PRO A 165 -3.23 -6.97 -6.42
N VAL A 166 -3.80 -8.14 -6.16
CA VAL A 166 -4.63 -8.33 -4.96
C VAL A 166 -3.82 -8.02 -3.69
N HIS A 167 -4.49 -7.45 -2.68
CA HIS A 167 -3.88 -6.95 -1.43
C HIS A 167 -2.84 -5.85 -1.65
N SER A 168 -3.10 -4.96 -2.61
CA SER A 168 -2.29 -3.76 -2.81
C SER A 168 -3.08 -2.48 -2.52
N VAL A 169 -2.36 -1.47 -2.05
CA VAL A 169 -2.84 -0.11 -1.87
C VAL A 169 -1.79 0.83 -2.43
N ILE A 170 -2.20 1.73 -3.32
CA ILE A 170 -1.33 2.74 -3.92
C ILE A 170 -1.90 4.12 -3.61
N LEU A 171 -1.09 4.97 -2.99
CA LEU A 171 -1.40 6.39 -2.86
C LEU A 171 -0.62 7.17 -3.92
N ILE A 172 -1.33 7.95 -4.72
CA ILE A 172 -0.75 8.90 -5.68
C ILE A 172 -1.12 10.30 -5.20
N GLU A 173 -0.11 11.04 -4.78
CA GLU A 173 -0.23 12.46 -4.43
C GLU A 173 0.19 13.29 -5.63
N ILE A 174 -0.64 14.25 -6.02
CA ILE A 174 -0.45 15.08 -7.21
C ILE A 174 -0.45 16.54 -6.74
N ALA A 175 0.69 17.19 -6.87
CA ALA A 175 0.88 18.58 -6.49
C ALA A 175 1.20 19.42 -7.72
N GLU A 176 0.52 20.55 -7.88
CA GLU A 176 0.88 21.52 -8.90
C GLU A 176 2.22 22.17 -8.54
N GLU A 177 3.16 22.16 -9.47
CA GLU A 177 4.42 22.88 -9.30
C GLU A 177 4.19 24.37 -9.57
N PRO A 178 4.68 25.25 -8.67
CA PRO A 178 4.60 26.68 -8.92
C PRO A 178 5.38 26.98 -10.21
N ASN A 179 4.74 27.67 -11.15
CA ASN A 179 5.43 28.21 -12.33
C ASN A 179 6.60 29.08 -11.84
N ILE A 180 7.81 28.56 -11.89
CA ILE A 180 9.02 29.37 -11.74
C ILE A 180 9.07 30.20 -13.03
N MET A 181 8.35 31.35 -13.06
CA MET A 181 8.61 32.35 -14.08
C MET A 181 10.09 32.71 -13.93
N ASN A 182 10.89 32.29 -14.90
CA ASN A 182 12.23 32.79 -15.06
C ASN A 182 12.14 34.32 -15.18
N ASN A 183 12.35 35.00 -14.07
CA ASN A 183 12.65 36.44 -14.11
C ASN A 183 14.06 36.56 -14.71
N THR A 184 14.12 36.62 -16.04
CA THR A 184 15.26 37.10 -16.79
C THR A 184 15.10 38.58 -17.02
#